data_d79ddb60476758f0afd2b69327f5c734
#
_entry.id   d79ddb60476758f0afd2b69327f5c734
#
_cell.length_a   1.000
_cell.length_b   1.000
_cell.length_c   1.000
_cell.angle_alpha   90.00
_cell.angle_beta   90.00
_cell.angle_gamma   90.00
#
_symmetry.space_group_name_H-M   'P 1'
#
loop_
_entity.id
_entity.type
_entity.pdbx_description
1 polymer ?
#
loop_
_entity_poly.entity_id
_entity_poly.type
_entity_poly.pdbx_seq_one_letter_code
_entity_poly.pdbx_strand_id
1 'polypeptide(L)'
;KDRDMIFNFNSRQIKQVYIGDEGYTQVREKPDIDRILNDLGYSANDLMNVSFVFFVEGKQDESRLPLLLRKYYGETYDEDGQLRRVAIIATNSCTNIKTYANLKYINKLYIKDQFLMIRDGDAKDADELKRQLCGYYRERGKADKGNLPRVTEKNVLILKYYSFENYFLDPEIMTRIGVVKSVDRFYDILYSKYREYLFKLKSMKNMCERLGITIDSREDIIANMENIRIYVRGHNLYDIFYGRYKGEREREILNRYIEEADRDAFKDILDAIDSFVYFENKKTDSSEA
;
A
#
# COMPACT_ATOMS: atom_id res chain seq x y z
N LYS A 1 -21.76 11.36 -1.53
CA LYS A 1 -21.04 12.38 -2.31
C LYS A 1 -20.18 11.62 -3.28
N ASP A 2 -20.55 11.73 -4.54
CA ASP A 2 -20.22 10.83 -5.61
C ASP A 2 -18.72 10.71 -5.87
N ARG A 3 -18.12 9.66 -5.33
CA ARG A 3 -16.77 9.20 -5.70
C ARG A 3 -16.73 8.81 -7.19
N ASP A 4 -17.84 8.39 -7.76
CA ASP A 4 -17.94 7.92 -9.14
C ASP A 4 -17.88 9.04 -10.18
N MET A 5 -18.20 10.28 -9.81
CA MET A 5 -18.19 11.41 -10.74
C MET A 5 -16.79 11.85 -11.18
N ILE A 6 -15.75 11.59 -10.37
CA ILE A 6 -14.36 11.96 -10.70
C ILE A 6 -13.73 10.96 -11.69
N PHE A 7 -14.26 9.75 -11.81
CA PHE A 7 -13.67 8.65 -12.57
C PHE A 7 -13.98 8.63 -14.06
N ASN A 8 -14.93 9.45 -14.52
CA ASN A 8 -15.40 9.43 -15.92
C ASN A 8 -14.85 10.57 -16.81
N PHE A 9 -13.91 11.37 -16.34
CA PHE A 9 -13.41 12.51 -17.10
C PHE A 9 -12.13 12.21 -17.89
N ASN A 10 -12.12 12.58 -19.16
CA ASN A 10 -10.88 12.66 -19.92
C ASN A 10 -10.12 13.93 -19.51
N SER A 11 -8.80 13.98 -19.77
CA SER A 11 -7.94 15.11 -19.36
C SER A 11 -8.40 16.50 -19.85
N ARG A 12 -9.23 16.55 -20.88
CA ARG A 12 -9.81 17.79 -21.41
C ARG A 12 -10.97 18.34 -20.55
N GLN A 13 -11.52 17.51 -19.67
CA GLN A 13 -12.63 17.85 -18.78
C GLN A 13 -12.19 18.20 -17.36
N ILE A 14 -10.89 18.09 -17.06
CA ILE A 14 -10.36 18.45 -15.75
C ILE A 14 -10.27 19.97 -15.67
N LYS A 15 -10.94 20.54 -14.67
CA LYS A 15 -10.85 21.97 -14.30
C LYS A 15 -10.18 22.06 -12.94
N GLN A 16 -9.16 22.89 -12.86
CA GLN A 16 -8.51 23.22 -11.59
C GLN A 16 -9.27 24.40 -10.96
N VAL A 17 -9.74 24.21 -9.73
CA VAL A 17 -10.34 25.25 -8.91
C VAL A 17 -9.33 25.64 -7.86
N TYR A 18 -8.93 26.91 -7.81
CA TYR A 18 -7.91 27.44 -6.89
C TYR A 18 -8.27 28.84 -6.41
N ILE A 19 -7.68 29.28 -5.33
CA ILE A 19 -7.78 30.65 -4.84
C ILE A 19 -6.72 31.48 -5.56
N GLY A 20 -7.14 32.46 -6.33
CA GLY A 20 -6.24 33.40 -7.00
C GLY A 20 -5.59 34.38 -6.05
N ASP A 21 -4.57 35.09 -6.52
CA ASP A 21 -3.80 36.09 -5.73
C ASP A 21 -4.70 37.20 -5.16
N GLU A 22 -5.86 37.43 -5.76
CA GLU A 22 -6.87 38.40 -5.32
C GLU A 22 -7.88 37.84 -4.29
N GLY A 23 -7.66 36.60 -3.81
CA GLY A 23 -8.40 35.99 -2.71
C GLY A 23 -9.76 35.37 -3.08
N TYR A 24 -10.15 35.32 -4.35
CA TYR A 24 -11.37 34.63 -4.78
C TYR A 24 -11.09 33.38 -5.63
N THR A 25 -12.09 32.50 -5.66
CA THR A 25 -12.02 31.25 -6.40
C THR A 25 -11.95 31.49 -7.90
N GLN A 26 -10.93 30.93 -8.53
CA GLN A 26 -10.75 30.94 -9.98
C GLN A 26 -10.81 29.51 -10.54
N VAL A 27 -11.20 29.39 -11.81
CA VAL A 27 -11.28 28.12 -12.53
C VAL A 27 -10.35 28.17 -13.73
N ARG A 28 -9.43 27.20 -13.81
CA ARG A 28 -8.57 27.02 -14.97
C ARG A 28 -8.99 25.82 -15.79
N GLU A 29 -9.21 26.04 -17.07
CA GLU A 29 -9.41 24.97 -18.05
C GLU A 29 -8.05 24.47 -18.53
N LYS A 30 -7.92 23.15 -18.66
CA LYS A 30 -6.68 22.46 -19.06
C LYS A 30 -5.48 22.79 -18.14
N PRO A 31 -5.54 22.43 -16.85
CA PRO A 31 -4.44 22.65 -15.95
C PRO A 31 -3.18 21.89 -16.42
N ASP A 32 -2.01 22.50 -16.26
CA ASP A 32 -0.73 21.82 -16.46
C ASP A 32 -0.53 20.74 -15.40
N ILE A 33 0.04 19.60 -15.79
CA ILE A 33 0.31 18.48 -14.87
C ILE A 33 1.26 18.91 -13.75
N ASP A 34 2.29 19.69 -14.06
CA ASP A 34 3.27 20.17 -13.08
C ASP A 34 2.59 21.02 -12.00
N ARG A 35 1.56 21.77 -12.38
CA ARG A 35 0.77 22.57 -11.45
C ARG A 35 -0.18 21.71 -10.61
N ILE A 36 -0.79 20.68 -11.19
CA ILE A 36 -1.60 19.71 -10.43
C ILE A 36 -0.72 18.99 -9.41
N LEU A 37 0.48 18.59 -9.76
CA LEU A 37 1.42 17.93 -8.86
C LEU A 37 1.85 18.85 -7.73
N ASN A 38 2.18 20.12 -8.02
CA ASN A 38 2.51 21.12 -7.01
C ASN A 38 1.34 21.36 -6.03
N ASP A 39 0.12 21.46 -6.53
CA ASP A 39 -1.08 21.62 -5.68
C ASP A 39 -1.36 20.37 -4.82
N LEU A 40 -0.88 19.20 -5.26
CA LEU A 40 -0.92 17.94 -4.51
C LEU A 40 0.27 17.77 -3.56
N GLY A 41 1.17 18.78 -3.49
CA GLY A 41 2.33 18.79 -2.60
C GLY A 41 3.57 18.07 -3.14
N TYR A 42 3.67 17.87 -4.47
CA TYR A 42 4.87 17.32 -5.11
C TYR A 42 5.56 18.40 -5.92
N SER A 43 6.86 18.58 -5.73
CA SER A 43 7.66 19.38 -6.63
C SER A 43 8.10 18.53 -7.84
N ALA A 44 8.19 19.15 -9.01
CA ALA A 44 8.76 18.49 -10.19
C ALA A 44 10.19 17.99 -9.93
N ASN A 45 10.92 18.67 -9.04
CA ASN A 45 12.28 18.30 -8.66
C ASN A 45 12.37 16.99 -7.89
N ASP A 46 11.33 16.62 -7.11
CA ASP A 46 11.33 15.38 -6.32
C ASP A 46 11.31 14.12 -7.19
N LEU A 47 10.84 14.23 -8.43
CA LEU A 47 10.77 13.11 -9.38
C LEU A 47 11.85 13.16 -10.46
N MET A 48 12.63 14.22 -10.60
CA MET A 48 13.64 14.33 -11.68
C MET A 48 14.77 13.31 -11.58
N ASN A 49 15.10 12.81 -10.39
CA ASN A 49 16.16 11.83 -10.16
C ASN A 49 15.60 10.43 -9.86
N VAL A 50 14.30 10.20 -10.02
CA VAL A 50 13.65 8.94 -9.69
C VAL A 50 13.80 7.94 -10.83
N SER A 51 14.17 6.71 -10.48
CA SER A 51 14.28 5.59 -11.41
C SER A 51 13.15 4.56 -11.22
N PHE A 52 12.49 4.58 -10.06
CA PHE A 52 11.37 3.69 -9.75
C PHE A 52 10.34 4.38 -8.85
N VAL A 53 9.05 4.10 -9.08
CA VAL A 53 7.96 4.69 -8.30
C VAL A 53 7.04 3.61 -7.73
N PHE A 54 6.80 3.67 -6.42
CA PHE A 54 5.73 2.93 -5.78
C PHE A 54 4.50 3.81 -5.59
N PHE A 55 3.34 3.29 -5.97
CA PHE A 55 2.05 3.86 -5.58
C PHE A 55 1.44 2.98 -4.50
N VAL A 56 1.13 3.56 -3.35
CA VAL A 56 0.51 2.88 -2.21
C VAL A 56 -0.84 3.53 -1.87
N GLU A 57 -1.75 2.79 -1.24
CA GLU A 57 -3.06 3.34 -0.95
C GLU A 57 -3.03 4.31 0.23
N GLY A 58 -2.31 3.99 1.31
CA GLY A 58 -2.31 4.75 2.55
C GLY A 58 -1.00 5.49 2.85
N LYS A 59 -1.10 6.58 3.64
CA LYS A 59 0.09 7.26 4.19
C LYS A 59 0.89 6.37 5.13
N GLN A 60 0.23 5.41 5.78
CA GLN A 60 0.91 4.45 6.66
C GLN A 60 1.76 3.48 5.84
N ASP A 61 1.29 3.07 4.66
CA ASP A 61 2.05 2.20 3.75
C ASP A 61 3.28 2.93 3.19
N GLU A 62 3.14 4.24 2.91
CA GLU A 62 4.24 5.13 2.53
C GLU A 62 5.36 5.15 3.59
N SER A 63 5.03 5.00 4.88
CA SER A 63 6.01 4.94 5.97
C SER A 63 6.55 3.53 6.26
N ARG A 64 5.80 2.47 5.91
CA ARG A 64 6.16 1.07 6.19
C ARG A 64 6.98 0.42 5.08
N LEU A 65 6.65 0.72 3.82
CA LEU A 65 7.36 0.16 2.67
C LEU A 65 8.88 0.48 2.69
N PRO A 66 9.34 1.68 3.07
CA PRO A 66 10.77 1.97 3.23
C PRO A 66 11.51 1.03 4.18
N LEU A 67 10.84 0.54 5.23
CA LEU A 67 11.45 -0.39 6.19
C LEU A 67 11.78 -1.74 5.52
N LEU A 68 10.87 -2.25 4.69
CA LEU A 68 11.12 -3.46 3.87
C LEU A 68 12.24 -3.23 2.86
N LEU A 69 12.21 -2.10 2.15
CA LEU A 69 13.22 -1.78 1.16
C LEU A 69 14.61 -1.69 1.80
N ARG A 70 14.72 -1.18 3.03
CA ARG A 70 15.98 -1.09 3.75
C ARG A 70 16.57 -2.47 4.02
N LYS A 71 15.79 -3.42 4.50
CA LYS A 71 16.27 -4.78 4.80
C LYS A 71 16.67 -5.54 3.53
N TYR A 72 15.80 -5.54 2.52
CA TYR A 72 15.94 -6.42 1.37
C TYR A 72 16.61 -5.80 0.15
N TYR A 73 16.75 -4.47 0.12
CA TYR A 73 17.30 -3.71 -1.02
C TYR A 73 18.16 -2.55 -0.50
N GLY A 74 19.18 -2.85 0.31
CA GLY A 74 20.01 -1.87 1.01
C GLY A 74 20.61 -0.78 0.11
N GLU A 75 20.99 -1.10 -1.14
CA GLU A 75 21.54 -0.15 -2.10
C GLU A 75 20.53 0.89 -2.62
N THR A 76 19.25 0.77 -2.26
CA THR A 76 18.26 1.80 -2.56
C THR A 76 18.35 3.02 -1.65
N TYR A 77 19.22 2.99 -0.64
CA TYR A 77 19.47 4.08 0.29
C TYR A 77 20.82 4.75 0.01
N ASP A 78 20.90 6.06 0.23
CA ASP A 78 22.17 6.79 0.25
C ASP A 78 22.85 6.73 1.63
N GLU A 79 24.00 7.37 1.75
CA GLU A 79 24.79 7.42 2.98
C GLU A 79 24.05 8.11 4.14
N ASP A 80 23.12 9.01 3.82
CA ASP A 80 22.28 9.73 4.79
C ASP A 80 21.00 8.93 5.17
N GLY A 81 20.83 7.73 4.62
CA GLY A 81 19.68 6.86 4.87
C GLY A 81 18.38 7.32 4.18
N GLN A 82 18.49 8.11 3.11
CA GLN A 82 17.38 8.51 2.26
C GLN A 82 17.21 7.56 1.08
N LEU A 83 15.98 7.37 0.62
CA LEU A 83 15.70 6.55 -0.57
C LEU A 83 16.34 7.17 -1.81
N ARG A 84 17.23 6.41 -2.43
CA ARG A 84 17.97 6.82 -3.61
C ARG A 84 17.23 6.42 -4.87
N ARG A 85 16.81 7.40 -5.68
CA ARG A 85 16.13 7.19 -6.96
C ARG A 85 14.82 6.41 -6.90
N VAL A 86 14.23 6.28 -5.71
CA VAL A 86 12.93 5.63 -5.52
C VAL A 86 11.97 6.62 -4.87
N ALA A 87 10.79 6.78 -5.45
CA ALA A 87 9.71 7.54 -4.85
C ALA A 87 8.60 6.61 -4.38
N ILE A 88 8.00 6.92 -3.22
CA ILE A 88 6.82 6.25 -2.69
C ILE A 88 5.72 7.29 -2.58
N ILE A 89 4.58 7.05 -3.18
CA ILE A 89 3.51 8.02 -3.32
C ILE A 89 2.21 7.43 -2.78
N ALA A 90 1.73 7.97 -1.66
CA ALA A 90 0.41 7.63 -1.13
C ALA A 90 -0.69 8.32 -1.95
N THR A 91 -1.57 7.55 -2.54
CA THR A 91 -2.57 8.02 -3.51
C THR A 91 -4.00 8.02 -2.99
N ASN A 92 -4.28 7.37 -1.86
CA ASN A 92 -5.60 7.09 -1.28
C ASN A 92 -6.51 6.22 -2.18
N SER A 93 -6.09 5.86 -3.36
CA SER A 93 -6.70 4.89 -4.29
C SER A 93 -5.87 4.80 -5.57
N CYS A 94 -5.67 3.60 -6.10
CA CYS A 94 -4.96 3.39 -7.37
C CYS A 94 -5.70 3.92 -8.61
N THR A 95 -6.93 4.39 -8.49
CA THR A 95 -7.75 4.88 -9.61
C THR A 95 -8.11 6.36 -9.51
N ASN A 96 -7.59 7.08 -8.53
CA ASN A 96 -7.91 8.49 -8.36
C ASN A 96 -7.09 9.42 -9.28
N ILE A 97 -7.44 10.72 -9.28
CA ILE A 97 -6.79 11.72 -10.12
C ILE A 97 -5.31 11.93 -9.79
N LYS A 98 -4.92 11.74 -8.52
CA LYS A 98 -3.54 11.85 -8.07
C LYS A 98 -2.67 10.77 -8.72
N THR A 99 -3.12 9.51 -8.70
CA THR A 99 -2.45 8.40 -9.39
C THR A 99 -2.35 8.65 -10.89
N TYR A 100 -3.45 9.09 -11.50
CA TYR A 100 -3.47 9.42 -12.92
C TYR A 100 -2.47 10.53 -13.29
N ALA A 101 -2.41 11.62 -12.52
CA ALA A 101 -1.50 12.73 -12.76
C ALA A 101 -0.02 12.29 -12.61
N ASN A 102 0.29 11.50 -11.57
CA ASN A 102 1.63 10.96 -11.37
C ASN A 102 2.04 10.00 -12.49
N LEU A 103 1.15 9.14 -12.98
CA LEU A 103 1.44 8.26 -14.13
C LEU A 103 1.73 9.05 -15.40
N LYS A 104 1.01 10.13 -15.66
CA LYS A 104 1.32 11.03 -16.79
C LYS A 104 2.71 11.64 -16.67
N TYR A 105 3.08 12.04 -15.46
CA TYR A 105 4.39 12.62 -15.19
C TYR A 105 5.51 11.58 -15.39
N ILE A 106 5.34 10.39 -14.85
CA ILE A 106 6.26 9.25 -15.06
C ILE A 106 6.47 8.97 -16.55
N ASN A 107 5.40 9.00 -17.34
CA ASN A 107 5.50 8.79 -18.77
C ASN A 107 6.34 9.89 -19.47
N LYS A 108 6.20 11.15 -19.04
CA LYS A 108 7.03 12.27 -19.52
C LYS A 108 8.51 12.10 -19.16
N LEU A 109 8.82 11.54 -17.99
CA LEU A 109 10.19 11.28 -17.53
C LEU A 109 10.84 10.04 -18.16
N TYR A 110 10.16 9.36 -19.08
CA TYR A 110 10.61 8.12 -19.72
C TYR A 110 10.89 6.96 -18.75
N ILE A 111 10.32 6.99 -17.53
CA ILE A 111 10.43 5.89 -16.54
C ILE A 111 9.65 4.64 -17.03
N LYS A 112 8.75 4.82 -17.98
CA LYS A 112 7.97 3.77 -18.68
C LYS A 112 7.24 2.84 -17.72
N ASP A 113 7.73 1.61 -17.58
CA ASP A 113 7.14 0.52 -16.78
C ASP A 113 7.80 0.34 -15.41
N GLN A 114 8.73 1.24 -15.01
CA GLN A 114 9.43 1.18 -13.73
C GLN A 114 8.58 1.77 -12.60
N PHE A 115 7.44 1.19 -12.37
CA PHE A 115 6.55 1.51 -11.24
C PHE A 115 5.75 0.29 -10.81
N LEU A 116 5.37 0.28 -9.52
CA LEU A 116 4.51 -0.73 -8.93
C LEU A 116 3.37 -0.05 -8.15
N MET A 117 2.14 -0.41 -8.47
CA MET A 117 0.96 -0.06 -7.70
C MET A 117 0.69 -1.16 -6.69
N ILE A 118 0.73 -0.84 -5.41
CA ILE A 118 0.41 -1.76 -4.31
C ILE A 118 -0.97 -1.38 -3.78
N ARG A 119 -1.88 -2.34 -3.82
CA ARG A 119 -3.26 -2.17 -3.41
C ARG A 119 -3.64 -3.18 -2.34
N ASP A 120 -4.44 -2.74 -1.39
CA ASP A 120 -5.04 -3.61 -0.37
C ASP A 120 -5.89 -4.73 -1.01
N GLY A 121 -5.84 -5.91 -0.39
CA GLY A 121 -6.61 -7.07 -0.84
C GLY A 121 -8.11 -6.91 -0.61
N ASP A 122 -8.52 -6.17 0.43
CA ASP A 122 -9.92 -5.89 0.77
C ASP A 122 -10.83 -7.12 0.83
N ALA A 123 -10.26 -8.30 1.10
CA ALA A 123 -10.95 -9.60 1.05
C ALA A 123 -11.56 -9.93 -0.32
N LYS A 124 -11.02 -9.39 -1.41
CA LYS A 124 -11.48 -9.61 -2.79
C LYS A 124 -10.57 -10.58 -3.53
N ASP A 125 -11.01 -11.01 -4.70
CA ASP A 125 -10.20 -11.81 -5.61
C ASP A 125 -9.08 -10.96 -6.21
N ALA A 126 -7.83 -11.34 -5.98
CA ALA A 126 -6.65 -10.57 -6.39
C ALA A 126 -6.51 -10.50 -7.92
N ASP A 127 -6.80 -11.60 -8.62
CA ASP A 127 -6.68 -11.66 -10.08
C ASP A 127 -7.77 -10.82 -10.76
N GLU A 128 -8.97 -10.83 -10.19
CA GLU A 128 -10.05 -10.00 -10.68
C GLU A 128 -9.74 -8.50 -10.48
N LEU A 129 -9.29 -8.12 -9.28
CA LEU A 129 -8.90 -6.74 -9.00
C LEU A 129 -7.76 -6.27 -9.90
N LYS A 130 -6.76 -7.12 -10.14
CA LYS A 130 -5.64 -6.83 -11.02
C LYS A 130 -6.11 -6.62 -12.46
N ARG A 131 -6.98 -7.50 -12.97
CA ARG A 131 -7.57 -7.36 -14.31
C ARG A 131 -8.41 -6.09 -14.45
N GLN A 132 -9.22 -5.77 -13.44
CA GLN A 132 -10.04 -4.55 -13.41
C GLN A 132 -9.16 -3.30 -13.46
N LEU A 133 -8.10 -3.24 -12.66
CA LEU A 133 -7.19 -2.09 -12.62
C LEU A 133 -6.41 -1.93 -13.94
N CYS A 134 -5.89 -3.02 -14.50
CA CYS A 134 -5.24 -3.00 -15.82
C CYS A 134 -6.22 -2.59 -16.93
N GLY A 135 -7.47 -3.08 -16.88
CA GLY A 135 -8.54 -2.69 -17.79
C GLY A 135 -8.84 -1.20 -17.73
N TYR A 136 -9.00 -0.67 -16.52
CA TYR A 136 -9.23 0.76 -16.28
C TYR A 136 -8.16 1.64 -16.94
N TYR A 137 -6.88 1.34 -16.71
CA TYR A 137 -5.79 2.14 -17.29
C TYR A 137 -5.62 1.92 -18.81
N ARG A 138 -5.98 0.76 -19.33
CA ARG A 138 -6.00 0.50 -20.79
C ARG A 138 -7.01 1.40 -21.49
N GLU A 139 -8.22 1.51 -20.96
CA GLU A 139 -9.25 2.38 -21.53
C GLU A 139 -8.89 3.86 -21.37
N ARG A 140 -8.31 4.25 -20.24
CA ARG A 140 -7.80 5.61 -20.02
C ARG A 140 -6.65 5.95 -20.99
N GLY A 141 -5.73 5.03 -21.23
CA GLY A 141 -4.63 5.21 -22.17
C GLY A 141 -5.11 5.43 -23.59
N LYS A 142 -6.15 4.72 -24.05
CA LYS A 142 -6.80 4.95 -25.34
C LYS A 142 -7.42 6.36 -25.42
N ALA A 143 -8.14 6.78 -24.39
CA ALA A 143 -8.80 8.07 -24.32
C ALA A 143 -7.80 9.25 -24.30
N ASP A 144 -6.64 9.07 -23.67
CA ASP A 144 -5.61 10.10 -23.51
C ASP A 144 -4.47 10.03 -24.54
N LYS A 145 -4.70 9.37 -25.67
CA LYS A 145 -3.79 9.31 -26.83
C LYS A 145 -2.35 8.89 -26.49
N GLY A 146 -2.19 7.94 -25.56
CA GLY A 146 -0.87 7.38 -25.20
C GLY A 146 -0.03 8.25 -24.25
N ASN A 147 -0.61 9.24 -23.60
CA ASN A 147 0.08 10.03 -22.56
C ASN A 147 0.22 9.33 -21.21
N LEU A 148 -0.29 8.10 -21.06
CA LEU A 148 -0.10 7.26 -19.89
C LEU A 148 0.90 6.14 -20.19
N PRO A 149 1.70 5.70 -19.22
CA PRO A 149 2.48 4.49 -19.38
C PRO A 149 1.55 3.28 -19.51
N ARG A 150 2.04 2.24 -20.15
CA ARG A 150 1.30 0.98 -20.24
C ARG A 150 1.28 0.30 -18.86
N VAL A 151 0.11 0.22 -18.24
CA VAL A 151 -0.10 -0.54 -17.02
C VAL A 151 -0.38 -2.00 -17.40
N THR A 152 0.45 -2.89 -16.90
CA THR A 152 0.35 -4.35 -17.07
C THR A 152 0.17 -5.02 -15.71
N GLU A 153 -0.10 -6.31 -15.71
CA GLU A 153 -0.22 -7.08 -14.46
C GLU A 153 1.06 -7.04 -13.60
N LYS A 154 2.22 -6.90 -14.22
CA LYS A 154 3.50 -6.70 -13.55
C LYS A 154 3.53 -5.42 -12.70
N ASN A 155 2.84 -4.38 -13.15
CA ASN A 155 2.80 -3.07 -12.47
C ASN A 155 1.76 -3.01 -11.35
N VAL A 156 1.06 -4.11 -11.06
CA VAL A 156 -0.03 -4.16 -10.07
C VAL A 156 0.20 -5.30 -9.11
N LEU A 157 0.36 -4.98 -7.84
CA LEU A 157 0.32 -5.92 -6.73
C LEU A 157 -0.97 -5.70 -5.94
N ILE A 158 -1.76 -6.75 -5.81
CA ILE A 158 -2.84 -6.84 -4.83
C ILE A 158 -2.27 -7.61 -3.65
N LEU A 159 -2.29 -7.02 -2.45
CA LEU A 159 -1.76 -7.64 -1.25
C LEU A 159 -2.46 -8.96 -0.94
N LYS A 160 -1.71 -9.96 -0.50
CA LYS A 160 -2.24 -11.26 -0.05
C LYS A 160 -3.24 -11.08 1.08
N TYR A 161 -2.92 -10.21 2.03
CA TYR A 161 -3.76 -9.92 3.17
C TYR A 161 -4.71 -8.76 2.92
N TYR A 162 -5.66 -8.54 3.86
CA TYR A 162 -6.67 -7.50 3.74
C TYR A 162 -6.05 -6.12 3.48
N SER A 163 -5.02 -5.77 4.24
CA SER A 163 -4.24 -4.54 4.11
C SER A 163 -2.80 -4.75 4.59
N PHE A 164 -1.95 -3.75 4.42
CA PHE A 164 -0.55 -3.83 4.81
C PHE A 164 -0.35 -4.09 6.31
N GLU A 165 -1.23 -3.59 7.17
CA GLU A 165 -1.19 -3.84 8.62
C GLU A 165 -1.25 -5.32 8.97
N ASN A 166 -1.97 -6.13 8.20
CA ASN A 166 -2.15 -7.56 8.48
C ASN A 166 -0.85 -8.37 8.36
N TYR A 167 0.18 -7.86 7.68
CA TYR A 167 1.49 -8.51 7.60
C TYR A 167 2.22 -8.51 8.95
N PHE A 168 1.93 -7.57 9.83
CA PHE A 168 2.57 -7.41 11.15
C PHE A 168 1.86 -8.16 12.28
N LEU A 169 1.01 -9.13 11.96
CA LEU A 169 0.17 -9.86 12.92
C LEU A 169 0.58 -11.34 13.09
N ASP A 170 1.87 -11.64 12.97
CA ASP A 170 2.39 -12.96 13.29
C ASP A 170 2.67 -13.07 14.80
N PRO A 171 2.00 -13.98 15.53
CA PRO A 171 2.11 -14.06 16.99
C PRO A 171 3.50 -14.48 17.46
N GLU A 172 4.24 -15.28 16.69
CA GLU A 172 5.58 -15.72 17.05
C GLU A 172 6.58 -14.56 16.94
N ILE A 173 6.54 -13.83 15.82
CA ILE A 173 7.38 -12.64 15.63
C ILE A 173 7.05 -11.59 16.68
N MET A 174 5.77 -11.33 16.92
CA MET A 174 5.32 -10.36 17.93
C MET A 174 5.78 -10.72 19.35
N THR A 175 5.90 -12.02 19.65
CA THR A 175 6.43 -12.50 20.92
C THR A 175 7.94 -12.26 21.01
N ARG A 176 8.70 -12.59 19.95
CA ARG A 176 10.16 -12.38 19.92
C ARG A 176 10.53 -10.90 20.10
N ILE A 177 9.80 -10.00 19.50
CA ILE A 177 10.06 -8.55 19.63
C ILE A 177 9.44 -7.90 20.86
N GLY A 178 8.69 -8.64 21.68
CA GLY A 178 8.11 -8.17 22.94
C GLY A 178 6.84 -7.32 22.80
N VAL A 179 6.15 -7.36 21.66
CA VAL A 179 4.82 -6.74 21.48
C VAL A 179 3.78 -7.48 22.33
N VAL A 180 3.89 -8.79 22.40
CA VAL A 180 3.12 -9.64 23.30
C VAL A 180 4.07 -10.50 24.14
N LYS A 181 3.59 -11.00 25.29
CA LYS A 181 4.42 -11.81 26.21
C LYS A 181 4.61 -13.25 25.75
N SER A 182 3.63 -13.79 25.01
CA SER A 182 3.65 -15.14 24.44
C SER A 182 2.61 -15.25 23.35
N VAL A 183 2.74 -16.31 22.51
CA VAL A 183 1.74 -16.67 21.49
C VAL A 183 0.36 -16.91 22.13
N ASP A 184 0.30 -17.61 23.25
CA ASP A 184 -0.95 -17.79 23.99
C ASP A 184 -1.59 -16.46 24.40
N ARG A 185 -0.77 -15.54 24.90
CA ARG A 185 -1.27 -14.21 25.27
C ARG A 185 -1.79 -13.41 24.09
N PHE A 186 -1.20 -13.57 22.91
CA PHE A 186 -1.73 -12.97 21.69
C PHE A 186 -3.16 -13.45 21.41
N TYR A 187 -3.38 -14.76 21.43
CA TYR A 187 -4.69 -15.34 21.16
C TYR A 187 -5.72 -15.03 22.25
N ASP A 188 -5.30 -14.97 23.52
CA ASP A 188 -6.19 -14.54 24.63
C ASP A 188 -6.69 -13.11 24.42
N ILE A 189 -5.79 -12.21 24.04
CA ILE A 189 -6.14 -10.80 23.76
C ILE A 189 -7.08 -10.75 22.56
N LEU A 190 -6.73 -11.44 21.47
CA LEU A 190 -7.52 -11.40 20.24
C LEU A 190 -8.93 -11.98 20.45
N TYR A 191 -9.06 -13.10 21.17
CA TYR A 191 -10.35 -13.71 21.50
C TYR A 191 -11.16 -12.82 22.45
N SER A 192 -10.52 -12.21 23.45
CA SER A 192 -11.19 -11.23 24.32
C SER A 192 -11.75 -10.05 23.52
N LYS A 193 -10.98 -9.51 22.56
CA LYS A 193 -11.41 -8.43 21.66
C LYS A 193 -12.45 -8.90 20.64
N TYR A 194 -12.40 -10.15 20.23
CA TYR A 194 -13.45 -10.74 19.41
C TYR A 194 -14.78 -10.72 20.15
N ARG A 195 -14.84 -11.21 21.40
CA ARG A 195 -16.06 -11.20 22.24
C ARG A 195 -16.55 -9.79 22.59
N GLU A 196 -15.65 -8.82 22.67
CA GLU A 196 -15.99 -7.43 22.99
C GLU A 196 -16.65 -6.71 21.81
N TYR A 197 -16.02 -6.74 20.64
CA TYR A 197 -16.46 -5.96 19.50
C TYR A 197 -16.12 -6.49 18.09
N LEU A 198 -15.04 -7.31 17.90
CA LEU A 198 -14.63 -7.71 16.55
C LEU A 198 -15.68 -8.52 15.83
N PHE A 199 -16.49 -9.32 16.55
CA PHE A 199 -17.59 -10.08 15.96
C PHE A 199 -18.65 -9.18 15.29
N LYS A 200 -18.71 -7.89 15.64
CA LYS A 200 -19.64 -6.91 15.06
C LYS A 200 -19.11 -6.32 13.76
N LEU A 201 -17.81 -6.41 13.52
CA LEU A 201 -17.19 -5.83 12.32
C LEU A 201 -17.74 -6.50 11.05
N LYS A 202 -18.08 -5.67 10.08
CA LYS A 202 -18.58 -6.16 8.77
C LYS A 202 -17.59 -7.13 8.11
N SER A 203 -16.29 -6.84 8.15
CA SER A 203 -15.27 -7.71 7.58
C SER A 203 -15.19 -9.08 8.26
N MET A 204 -15.34 -9.13 9.60
CA MET A 204 -15.37 -10.39 10.35
C MET A 204 -16.62 -11.21 10.02
N LYS A 205 -17.79 -10.58 9.98
CA LYS A 205 -19.04 -11.24 9.59
C LYS A 205 -18.98 -11.80 8.17
N ASN A 206 -18.52 -10.99 7.22
CA ASN A 206 -18.37 -11.40 5.83
C ASN A 206 -17.40 -12.59 5.70
N MET A 207 -16.30 -12.63 6.49
CA MET A 207 -15.40 -13.78 6.53
C MET A 207 -16.12 -15.04 6.99
N CYS A 208 -16.82 -14.97 8.13
CA CYS A 208 -17.55 -16.13 8.69
C CYS A 208 -18.61 -16.63 7.70
N GLU A 209 -19.40 -15.74 7.11
CA GLU A 209 -20.41 -16.08 6.10
C GLU A 209 -19.78 -16.70 4.86
N ARG A 210 -18.72 -16.11 4.33
CA ARG A 210 -18.03 -16.59 3.11
C ARG A 210 -17.43 -17.97 3.27
N LEU A 211 -16.87 -18.26 4.46
CA LEU A 211 -16.20 -19.53 4.75
C LEU A 211 -17.14 -20.58 5.39
N GLY A 212 -18.37 -20.19 5.75
CA GLY A 212 -19.31 -21.05 6.43
C GLY A 212 -18.83 -21.48 7.83
N ILE A 213 -18.13 -20.59 8.54
CA ILE A 213 -17.55 -20.87 9.87
C ILE A 213 -18.20 -20.03 10.95
N THR A 214 -18.14 -20.54 12.19
CA THR A 214 -18.44 -19.80 13.42
C THR A 214 -17.19 -19.70 14.29
N ILE A 215 -17.11 -18.67 15.10
CA ILE A 215 -16.03 -18.47 16.07
C ILE A 215 -16.66 -18.42 17.45
N ASP A 216 -16.65 -19.55 18.14
CA ASP A 216 -17.24 -19.72 19.47
C ASP A 216 -16.18 -19.86 20.56
N SER A 217 -14.96 -20.21 20.17
CA SER A 217 -13.84 -20.46 21.08
C SER A 217 -12.57 -19.74 20.67
N ARG A 218 -11.57 -19.75 21.58
CA ARG A 218 -10.21 -19.28 21.29
C ARG A 218 -9.53 -20.15 20.22
N GLU A 219 -9.81 -21.44 20.25
CA GLU A 219 -9.30 -22.44 19.32
C GLU A 219 -9.76 -22.15 17.88
N ASP A 220 -10.98 -21.64 17.71
CA ASP A 220 -11.48 -21.21 16.40
C ASP A 220 -10.71 -20.00 15.86
N ILE A 221 -10.33 -19.07 16.74
CA ILE A 221 -9.45 -17.95 16.37
C ILE A 221 -8.09 -18.47 15.90
N ILE A 222 -7.49 -19.42 16.65
CA ILE A 222 -6.20 -20.03 16.30
C ILE A 222 -6.29 -20.71 14.93
N ALA A 223 -7.29 -21.55 14.73
CA ALA A 223 -7.51 -22.30 13.49
C ALA A 223 -7.76 -21.39 12.27
N ASN A 224 -8.29 -20.19 12.49
CA ASN A 224 -8.65 -19.24 11.45
C ASN A 224 -7.76 -18.00 11.38
N MET A 225 -6.59 -18.00 12.02
CA MET A 225 -5.74 -16.79 12.08
C MET A 225 -5.33 -16.31 10.68
N GLU A 226 -4.98 -17.23 9.77
CA GLU A 226 -4.63 -16.87 8.39
C GLU A 226 -5.86 -16.28 7.64
N ASN A 227 -7.04 -16.86 7.82
CA ASN A 227 -8.28 -16.31 7.27
C ASN A 227 -8.58 -14.92 7.84
N ILE A 228 -8.35 -14.71 9.14
CA ILE A 228 -8.50 -13.40 9.78
C ILE A 228 -7.57 -12.37 9.13
N ARG A 229 -6.31 -12.72 8.86
CA ARG A 229 -5.37 -11.83 8.16
C ARG A 229 -5.82 -11.51 6.73
N ILE A 230 -6.42 -12.47 6.02
CA ILE A 230 -6.87 -12.29 4.64
C ILE A 230 -8.17 -11.48 4.55
N TYR A 231 -9.12 -11.74 5.44
CA TYR A 231 -10.50 -11.27 5.26
C TYR A 231 -10.92 -10.17 6.23
N VAL A 232 -10.19 -9.93 7.32
CA VAL A 232 -10.57 -8.95 8.33
C VAL A 232 -9.71 -7.70 8.22
N ARG A 233 -10.37 -6.54 8.26
CA ARG A 233 -9.73 -5.23 8.13
C ARG A 233 -8.59 -5.04 9.13
N GLY A 234 -7.38 -4.81 8.60
CA GLY A 234 -6.15 -4.79 9.36
C GLY A 234 -6.05 -3.70 10.42
N HIS A 235 -6.53 -2.51 10.13
CA HIS A 235 -6.48 -1.39 11.07
C HIS A 235 -7.03 -1.74 12.47
N ASN A 236 -8.18 -2.42 12.53
CA ASN A 236 -8.79 -2.80 13.82
C ASN A 236 -7.98 -3.86 14.57
N LEU A 237 -7.36 -4.79 13.85
CA LEU A 237 -6.51 -5.83 14.45
C LEU A 237 -5.17 -5.25 14.89
N TYR A 238 -4.57 -4.43 14.05
CA TYR A 238 -3.29 -3.75 14.31
C TYR A 238 -3.38 -2.86 15.56
N ASP A 239 -4.45 -2.09 15.69
CA ASP A 239 -4.65 -1.15 16.80
C ASP A 239 -4.74 -1.85 18.17
N ILE A 240 -5.21 -3.09 18.22
CA ILE A 240 -5.24 -3.90 19.45
C ILE A 240 -3.83 -4.07 20.05
N PHE A 241 -2.84 -4.31 19.21
CA PHE A 241 -1.49 -4.65 19.64
C PHE A 241 -0.52 -3.49 19.55
N TYR A 242 -0.64 -2.68 18.50
CA TYR A 242 0.29 -1.60 18.17
C TYR A 242 -0.25 -0.21 18.51
N GLY A 243 -1.53 -0.05 18.83
CA GLY A 243 -2.16 1.25 19.09
C GLY A 243 -1.53 2.07 20.22
N ARG A 244 -0.77 1.43 21.11
CA ARG A 244 0.02 2.08 22.17
C ARG A 244 1.34 2.69 21.67
N TYR A 245 1.83 2.27 20.51
CA TYR A 245 3.06 2.80 19.93
C TYR A 245 2.69 3.93 18.96
N LYS A 246 3.41 5.04 19.00
CA LYS A 246 3.16 6.20 18.15
C LYS A 246 4.48 6.78 17.64
N GLY A 247 4.45 7.29 16.41
CA GLY A 247 5.59 7.96 15.79
C GLY A 247 6.84 7.09 15.71
N GLU A 248 7.96 7.56 16.24
CA GLU A 248 9.25 6.87 16.20
C GLU A 248 9.20 5.49 16.89
N ARG A 249 8.48 5.37 18.01
CA ARG A 249 8.35 4.07 18.70
C ARG A 249 7.61 3.02 17.87
N GLU A 250 6.61 3.42 17.11
CA GLU A 250 5.93 2.52 16.17
C GLU A 250 6.91 2.07 15.08
N ARG A 251 7.66 3.01 14.51
CA ARG A 251 8.66 2.74 13.48
C ARG A 251 9.74 1.78 13.97
N GLU A 252 10.28 1.98 15.18
CA GLU A 252 11.25 1.08 15.80
C GLU A 252 10.72 -0.35 15.96
N ILE A 253 9.49 -0.49 16.46
CA ILE A 253 8.87 -1.82 16.64
C ILE A 253 8.62 -2.50 15.30
N LEU A 254 8.14 -1.77 14.30
CA LEU A 254 7.93 -2.34 12.96
C LEU A 254 9.25 -2.74 12.30
N ASN A 255 10.32 -1.94 12.49
CA ASN A 255 11.64 -2.29 11.99
C ASN A 255 12.14 -3.59 12.64
N ARG A 256 12.01 -3.72 13.98
CA ARG A 256 12.34 -4.96 14.68
C ARG A 256 11.51 -6.16 14.19
N TYR A 257 10.23 -5.94 13.89
CA TYR A 257 9.38 -6.98 13.32
C TYR A 257 9.92 -7.45 11.96
N ILE A 258 10.26 -6.51 11.09
CA ILE A 258 10.80 -6.80 9.77
C ILE A 258 12.16 -7.53 9.88
N GLU A 259 13.03 -7.11 10.79
CA GLU A 259 14.33 -7.78 11.02
C GLU A 259 14.17 -9.23 11.48
N GLU A 260 13.19 -9.52 12.36
CA GLU A 260 12.93 -10.87 12.86
C GLU A 260 12.12 -11.75 11.89
N ALA A 261 11.42 -11.14 10.93
CA ALA A 261 10.58 -11.85 9.99
C ALA A 261 11.40 -12.49 8.87
N ASP A 262 11.09 -13.73 8.54
CA ASP A 262 11.60 -14.37 7.33
C ASP A 262 11.05 -13.68 6.07
N ARG A 263 11.78 -13.83 4.95
CA ARG A 263 11.38 -13.30 3.66
C ARG A 263 9.96 -13.76 3.26
N ASP A 264 9.58 -14.97 3.63
CA ASP A 264 8.28 -15.55 3.30
C ASP A 264 7.10 -14.79 3.92
N ALA A 265 7.32 -14.07 5.04
CA ALA A 265 6.29 -13.23 5.64
C ALA A 265 5.80 -12.09 4.71
N PHE A 266 6.67 -11.66 3.79
CA PHE A 266 6.39 -10.57 2.82
C PHE A 266 6.57 -11.04 1.37
N LYS A 267 6.46 -12.34 1.12
CA LYS A 267 6.83 -12.98 -0.14
C LYS A 267 6.15 -12.33 -1.36
N ASP A 268 4.87 -12.11 -1.31
CA ASP A 268 4.11 -11.52 -2.42
C ASP A 268 4.58 -10.10 -2.79
N ILE A 269 4.91 -9.30 -1.77
CA ILE A 269 5.43 -7.94 -1.95
C ILE A 269 6.84 -8.00 -2.57
N LEU A 270 7.71 -8.83 -1.98
CA LEU A 270 9.11 -8.94 -2.39
C LEU A 270 9.24 -9.58 -3.78
N ASP A 271 8.44 -10.60 -4.10
CA ASP A 271 8.44 -11.21 -5.43
C ASP A 271 7.95 -10.23 -6.50
N ALA A 272 6.97 -9.39 -6.18
CA ALA A 272 6.53 -8.34 -7.09
C ALA A 272 7.64 -7.31 -7.35
N ILE A 273 8.36 -6.88 -6.31
CA ILE A 273 9.49 -5.95 -6.43
C ILE A 273 10.64 -6.58 -7.21
N ASP A 274 10.97 -7.84 -6.93
CA ASP A 274 12.03 -8.61 -7.61
C ASP A 274 11.79 -8.80 -9.11
N SER A 275 10.55 -8.69 -9.56
CA SER A 275 10.22 -8.77 -10.97
C SER A 275 10.78 -7.61 -11.79
N PHE A 276 11.22 -6.51 -11.15
CA PHE A 276 11.74 -5.32 -11.81
C PHE A 276 13.27 -5.31 -11.86
N VAL A 277 13.83 -5.08 -13.04
CA VAL A 277 15.29 -5.01 -13.30
C VAL A 277 15.98 -3.98 -12.39
N TYR A 278 15.29 -2.91 -12.02
CA TYR A 278 15.84 -1.90 -11.12
C TYR A 278 16.29 -2.48 -9.77
N PHE A 279 15.61 -3.51 -9.25
CA PHE A 279 15.91 -4.13 -7.96
C PHE A 279 16.78 -5.39 -8.07
N GLU A 280 17.03 -5.91 -9.28
CA GLU A 280 17.75 -7.16 -9.50
C GLU A 280 19.15 -7.16 -8.88
N ASN A 281 19.88 -6.04 -9.01
CA ASN A 281 21.24 -5.88 -8.49
C ASN A 281 21.30 -5.17 -7.12
N LYS A 282 20.17 -5.02 -6.44
CA LYS A 282 20.05 -4.27 -5.17
C LYS A 282 19.66 -5.15 -3.99
N LYS A 283 19.50 -6.44 -4.23
CA LYS A 283 19.17 -7.42 -3.20
C LYS A 283 20.32 -7.52 -2.20
N THR A 284 20.00 -7.42 -0.94
CA THR A 284 20.92 -7.85 0.13
C THR A 284 20.87 -9.38 0.21
N ASP A 285 22.04 -10.04 0.16
CA ASP A 285 22.12 -11.46 0.42
C ASP A 285 21.67 -11.72 1.86
N SER A 286 20.48 -12.31 2.01
CA SER A 286 19.92 -12.71 3.30
C SER A 286 20.66 -13.91 3.94
N SER A 287 21.83 -14.27 3.43
CA SER A 287 22.67 -15.35 3.92
C SER A 287 23.82 -14.88 4.85
N GLU A 288 23.93 -13.57 5.12
CA GLU A 288 24.97 -13.01 6.01
C GLU A 288 24.38 -12.29 7.26
N ALA A 289 23.15 -12.58 7.68
CA ALA A 289 22.56 -12.05 8.91
C ALA A 289 22.26 -13.17 9.91
#